data_c6549adb90de5102f9fe7bd17503fc72
#
_entry.id   c6549adb90de5102f9fe7bd17503fc72
#
_cell.length_a   1.000
_cell.length_b   1.000
_cell.length_c   1.000
_cell.angle_alpha   90.00
_cell.angle_beta   90.00
_cell.angle_gamma   90.00
#
_symmetry.space_group_name_H-M   'P 1'
#
loop_
_entity.id
_entity.type
_entity.pdbx_description
1 polymer ?
#
loop_
_entity_poly.entity_id
_entity_poly.type
_entity_poly.pdbx_seq_one_letter_code
_entity_poly.pdbx_strand_id
1 'polypeptide(L)'
;MTGDELRTARETLGELWGLGRPLKMSEMGRALRLGGRDPGESIKDYESGKTSISGPVSVAIEMMLDGAMPRGGLEALRPSAEA
;
A
#
# COMPACT_ATOMS: atom_id res chain seq x y z
N MET A 1 2.07 3.49 13.28
CA MET A 1 2.47 4.19 12.04
C MET A 1 1.56 5.38 11.83
N THR A 2 2.14 6.52 11.49
CA THR A 2 1.39 7.75 11.19
C THR A 2 1.07 7.82 9.70
N GLY A 3 0.17 8.74 9.33
CA GLY A 3 -0.13 8.97 7.91
C GLY A 3 1.09 9.40 7.11
N ASP A 4 1.95 10.24 7.70
CA ASP A 4 3.18 10.68 7.04
C ASP A 4 4.15 9.54 6.85
N GLU A 5 4.24 8.64 7.83
CA GLU A 5 5.08 7.44 7.70
C GLU A 5 4.56 6.54 6.60
N LEU A 6 3.24 6.42 6.47
CA LEU A 6 2.65 5.63 5.38
C LEU A 6 2.97 6.24 4.02
N ARG A 7 2.89 7.56 3.90
CA ARG A 7 3.25 8.23 2.65
C ARG A 7 4.70 7.97 2.28
N THR A 8 5.60 8.10 3.25
CA THR A 8 7.02 7.82 3.03
C THR A 8 7.23 6.37 2.63
N ALA A 9 6.53 5.44 3.27
CA ALA A 9 6.61 4.02 2.90
C ALA A 9 6.15 3.80 1.46
N ARG A 10 5.06 4.46 1.05
CA ARG A 10 4.54 4.35 -0.31
C ARG A 10 5.56 4.86 -1.33
N GLU A 11 6.23 5.96 -1.02
CA GLU A 11 7.31 6.49 -1.87
C GLU A 11 8.48 5.52 -1.94
N THR A 12 8.91 5.01 -0.79
CA THR A 12 10.03 4.08 -0.71
C THR A 12 9.75 2.78 -1.47
N LEU A 13 8.53 2.25 -1.33
CA LEU A 13 8.17 1.02 -2.04
C LEU A 13 8.15 1.21 -3.54
N GLY A 14 7.74 2.39 -4.03
CA GLY A 14 7.80 2.69 -5.45
C GLY A 14 9.23 2.58 -5.98
N GLU A 15 10.20 3.07 -5.21
CA GLU A 15 11.61 2.95 -5.58
C GLU A 15 12.12 1.52 -5.45
N LEU A 16 11.82 0.85 -4.32
CA LEU A 16 12.28 -0.52 -4.09
C LEU A 16 11.77 -1.48 -5.16
N TRP A 17 10.55 -1.27 -5.63
CA TRP A 17 9.93 -2.16 -6.63
C TRP A 17 10.22 -1.72 -8.06
N GLY A 18 11.08 -0.73 -8.24
CA GLY A 18 11.58 -0.33 -9.56
C GLY A 18 10.60 0.47 -10.40
N LEU A 19 9.60 1.09 -9.78
CA LEU A 19 8.60 1.85 -10.53
C LEU A 19 9.06 3.26 -10.89
N GLY A 20 10.08 3.78 -10.20
CA GLY A 20 10.59 5.13 -10.44
C GLY A 20 9.63 6.22 -10.01
N ARG A 21 8.64 5.88 -9.20
CA ARG A 21 7.64 6.81 -8.67
C ARG A 21 7.03 6.20 -7.42
N PRO A 22 6.37 7.00 -6.56
CA PRO A 22 5.62 6.44 -5.44
C PRO A 22 4.54 5.48 -5.94
N LEU A 23 4.18 4.49 -5.13
CA LEU A 23 3.00 3.69 -5.42
C LEU A 23 1.79 4.61 -5.42
N LYS A 24 0.85 4.36 -6.33
CA LYS A 24 -0.46 4.99 -6.24
C LYS A 24 -1.16 4.46 -4.99
N MET A 25 -2.08 5.25 -4.45
CA MET A 25 -2.84 4.81 -3.28
C MET A 25 -3.58 3.51 -3.56
N SER A 26 -4.16 3.37 -4.76
CA SER A 26 -4.84 2.13 -5.15
C SER A 26 -3.88 0.95 -5.22
N GLU A 27 -2.66 1.17 -5.70
CA GLU A 27 -1.64 0.11 -5.75
C GLU A 27 -1.27 -0.36 -4.35
N MET A 28 -1.06 0.58 -3.43
CA MET A 28 -0.76 0.27 -2.05
C MET A 28 -1.91 -0.50 -1.39
N GLY A 29 -3.14 -0.07 -1.65
CA GLY A 29 -4.32 -0.75 -1.13
C GLY A 29 -4.42 -2.18 -1.64
N ARG A 30 -4.12 -2.41 -2.91
CA ARG A 30 -4.13 -3.76 -3.49
C ARG A 30 -3.01 -4.61 -2.91
N ALA A 31 -1.83 -4.05 -2.72
CA ALA A 31 -0.70 -4.77 -2.13
C ALA A 31 -1.05 -5.25 -0.72
N LEU A 32 -1.79 -4.45 0.04
CA LEU A 32 -2.21 -4.78 1.39
C LEU A 32 -3.53 -5.56 1.43
N ARG A 33 -4.14 -5.78 0.28
CA ARG A 33 -5.43 -6.47 0.14
C ARG A 33 -6.54 -5.82 0.95
N LEU A 34 -6.53 -4.51 0.98
CA LEU A 34 -7.60 -3.76 1.62
C LEU A 34 -8.88 -3.90 0.81
N GLY A 35 -9.96 -4.20 1.50
CA GLY A 35 -11.23 -4.45 0.85
C GLY A 35 -11.93 -3.18 0.39
N GLY A 36 -13.13 -3.35 -0.17
CA GLY A 36 -13.96 -2.26 -0.60
C GLY A 36 -13.87 -2.01 -2.10
N ARG A 37 -14.67 -1.05 -2.55
CA ARG A 37 -14.77 -0.69 -3.95
C ARG A 37 -13.50 -0.05 -4.48
N ASP A 38 -12.92 0.79 -3.64
CA ASP A 38 -11.72 1.56 -3.98
C ASP A 38 -10.64 1.25 -2.95
N PRO A 39 -9.69 0.39 -3.32
CA PRO A 39 -8.61 0.04 -2.37
C PRO A 39 -7.76 1.23 -1.96
N GLY A 40 -7.71 2.28 -2.79
CA GLY A 40 -6.95 3.48 -2.46
C GLY A 40 -7.62 4.37 -1.42
N GLU A 41 -8.92 4.21 -1.20
CA GLU A 41 -9.64 5.06 -0.25
C GLU A 41 -9.16 4.84 1.18
N SER A 42 -8.91 3.61 1.58
CA SER A 42 -8.38 3.33 2.91
C SER A 42 -7.00 3.98 3.09
N ILE A 43 -6.17 3.93 2.05
CA ILE A 43 -4.85 4.57 2.10
C ILE A 43 -4.99 6.08 2.26
N LYS A 44 -5.90 6.67 1.50
CA LYS A 44 -6.19 8.10 1.60
C LYS A 44 -6.62 8.48 3.02
N ASP A 45 -7.51 7.69 3.61
CA ASP A 45 -8.00 7.94 4.95
C ASP A 45 -6.88 7.80 6.00
N TYR A 46 -6.01 6.82 5.83
CA TYR A 46 -4.86 6.65 6.71
C TYR A 46 -3.90 7.83 6.60
N GLU A 47 -3.58 8.27 5.39
CA GLU A 47 -2.62 9.35 5.19
C GLU A 47 -3.15 10.69 5.67
N SER A 48 -4.45 10.90 5.58
CA SER A 48 -5.08 12.15 6.05
C SER A 48 -5.32 12.16 7.55
N GLY A 49 -5.17 11.01 8.22
CA GLY A 49 -5.43 10.89 9.65
C GLY A 49 -6.89 10.65 9.99
N LYS A 50 -7.76 10.50 8.99
CA LYS A 50 -9.17 10.23 9.21
C LYS A 50 -9.39 8.90 9.92
N THR A 51 -8.56 7.91 9.61
CA THR A 51 -8.62 6.58 10.20
C THR A 51 -7.23 6.20 10.68
N SER A 52 -7.14 5.60 11.86
CA SER A 52 -5.86 5.11 12.40
C SER A 52 -5.43 3.85 11.65
N ILE A 53 -4.14 3.75 11.40
CA ILE A 53 -3.58 2.55 10.75
C ILE A 53 -3.53 1.44 11.77
N SER A 54 -4.12 0.28 11.44
CA SER A 54 -4.15 -0.86 12.36
C SER A 54 -2.76 -1.48 12.51
N GLY A 55 -2.57 -2.22 13.61
CA GLY A 55 -1.32 -2.93 13.84
C GLY A 55 -0.95 -3.89 12.72
N PRO A 56 -1.87 -4.78 12.29
CA PRO A 56 -1.58 -5.70 11.19
C PRO A 56 -1.18 -5.01 9.89
N VAL A 57 -1.82 -3.89 9.54
CA VAL A 57 -1.48 -3.14 8.35
C VAL A 57 -0.08 -2.55 8.48
N SER A 58 0.24 -1.99 9.66
CA SER A 58 1.59 -1.44 9.92
C SER A 58 2.65 -2.51 9.77
N VAL A 59 2.42 -3.70 10.34
CA VAL A 59 3.37 -4.80 10.25
C VAL A 59 3.55 -5.24 8.79
N ALA A 60 2.46 -5.35 8.03
CA ALA A 60 2.55 -5.72 6.63
C ALA A 60 3.39 -4.72 5.84
N ILE A 61 3.21 -3.43 6.08
CA ILE A 61 3.99 -2.39 5.42
C ILE A 61 5.48 -2.51 5.79
N GLU A 62 5.76 -2.71 7.07
CA GLU A 62 7.15 -2.87 7.53
C GLU A 62 7.81 -4.08 6.87
N MET A 63 7.08 -5.18 6.75
CA MET A 63 7.59 -6.38 6.07
C MET A 63 7.90 -6.09 4.60
N MET A 64 7.05 -5.35 3.92
CA MET A 64 7.31 -4.98 2.54
C MET A 64 8.53 -4.07 2.41
N LEU A 65 8.71 -3.15 3.34
CA LEU A 65 9.90 -2.28 3.36
C LEU A 65 11.18 -3.09 3.59
N ASP A 66 11.07 -4.22 4.28
CA ASP A 66 12.19 -5.13 4.52
C ASP A 66 12.42 -6.12 3.38
N GLY A 67 11.66 -6.02 2.31
CA GLY A 67 11.86 -6.83 1.11
C GLY A 67 10.76 -7.82 0.78
N ALA A 68 9.73 -7.95 1.62
CA ALA A 68 8.62 -8.84 1.31
C ALA A 68 7.82 -8.30 0.12
N MET A 69 7.33 -9.21 -0.71
CA MET A 69 6.49 -8.86 -1.85
C MET A 69 5.10 -9.43 -1.66
N PRO A 70 4.06 -8.75 -2.17
CA PRO A 70 2.74 -9.35 -2.20
C PRO A 70 2.78 -10.64 -3.01
N ARG A 71 1.92 -11.58 -2.68
CA ARG A 71 1.79 -12.80 -3.45
C ARG A 71 1.41 -12.43 -4.89
N GLY A 72 2.15 -12.94 -5.86
CA GLY A 72 1.97 -12.56 -7.26
C GLY A 72 2.84 -11.40 -7.70
N GLY A 73 3.63 -10.82 -6.79
CA GLY A 73 4.56 -9.73 -7.13
C GLY A 73 3.84 -8.48 -7.60
N LEU A 74 4.41 -7.81 -8.60
CA LEU A 74 3.85 -6.56 -9.10
C LEU A 74 2.49 -6.73 -9.76
N GLU A 75 2.14 -7.93 -10.17
CA GLU A 75 0.81 -8.20 -10.73
C GLU A 75 -0.29 -7.93 -9.71
N ALA A 76 0.01 -8.09 -8.42
CA ALA A 76 -0.96 -7.85 -7.36
C ALA A 76 -1.39 -6.37 -7.29
N LEU A 77 -0.60 -5.47 -7.87
CA LEU A 77 -0.89 -4.03 -7.85
C LEU A 77 -1.88 -3.62 -8.93
N ARG A 78 -2.12 -4.48 -9.91
CA ARG A 78 -3.00 -4.17 -11.04
C ARG A 78 -4.46 -4.39 -10.68
N PRO A 79 -5.37 -3.62 -11.29
CA PRO A 79 -6.80 -3.91 -11.13
C PRO A 79 -7.09 -5.34 -11.59
N SER A 80 -8.04 -5.98 -10.90
CA SER A 80 -8.45 -7.32 -11.28
C SER A 80 -9.13 -7.29 -12.64
N ALA A 81 -8.72 -8.19 -13.54
CA ALA A 81 -9.38 -8.37 -14.82
C ALA A 81 -10.74 -9.02 -14.66
N GLU A 82 -10.97 -9.62 -13.51
CA GLU A 82 -12.22 -10.30 -13.18
C GLU A 82 -13.30 -9.37 -12.68
N ALA A 83 -13.05 -8.14 -12.63
CA ALA A 83 -13.92 -7.13 -12.05
C ALA A 83 -15.40 -7.37 -12.37
#